data_5d23e93a513a47b3dcdd34322c069ee5
#
_entry.id   5d23e93a513a47b3dcdd34322c069ee5
#
_cell.length_a   1.000
_cell.length_b   1.000
_cell.length_c   1.000
_cell.angle_alpha   90.00
_cell.angle_beta   90.00
_cell.angle_gamma   90.00
#
_symmetry.space_group_name_H-M   'P 1'
#
loop_
_entity.id
_entity.type
_entity.pdbx_description
1 polymer ?
#
loop_
_entity_poly.entity_id
_entity_poly.type
_entity_poly.pdbx_seq_one_letter_code
_entity_poly.pdbx_strand_id
1 'polypeptide(L)'
;MKVVNLFPLSIIQEKISLDKNIKNEMIKEIETMVSKSENKDYKNKNESWTGDTQGFEYLNKNKKFKELFIHIKKTAIKYLDHLKINENVIDLYITRSWATLSNGKENILPHNHLQSHISFAYYLKKSSEDANIVFIEEHFQNEIIPGVFRSPTVRNKGVIKEFNIFNAPSIDLNIEEDDLIMFPSKTFHRTQANKMNNGRISISGDIVCVLKDSNLIEHVMPPLENWEKL
;
A
#
# COMPACT_ATOMS: atom_id res chain seq x y z
N MET A 1 -31.82 -8.86 -16.68
CA MET A 1 -31.31 -7.58 -16.11
C MET A 1 -29.82 -7.50 -16.39
N LYS A 2 -29.29 -6.35 -16.85
CA LYS A 2 -27.85 -6.11 -17.01
C LYS A 2 -27.40 -5.15 -15.90
N VAL A 3 -26.37 -5.50 -15.15
CA VAL A 3 -25.70 -4.63 -14.18
C VAL A 3 -24.48 -4.02 -14.86
N VAL A 4 -24.27 -2.73 -14.70
CA VAL A 4 -23.09 -2.02 -15.22
C VAL A 4 -22.40 -1.33 -14.05
N ASN A 5 -21.14 -1.64 -13.83
CA ASN A 5 -20.31 -1.01 -12.80
C ASN A 5 -19.58 0.19 -13.44
N LEU A 6 -19.70 1.35 -12.82
CA LEU A 6 -19.05 2.58 -13.26
C LEU A 6 -17.97 2.98 -12.26
N PHE A 7 -16.81 3.38 -12.79
CA PHE A 7 -15.67 3.91 -12.02
C PHE A 7 -15.15 2.99 -10.89
N PRO A 8 -14.93 1.70 -11.18
CA PRO A 8 -14.39 0.79 -10.17
C PRO A 8 -12.98 1.22 -9.76
N LEU A 9 -12.67 1.14 -8.46
CA LEU A 9 -11.29 1.21 -7.98
C LEU A 9 -10.55 -0.06 -8.42
N SER A 10 -9.38 0.11 -9.06
CA SER A 10 -8.52 -1.00 -9.47
C SER A 10 -7.28 -1.07 -8.57
N ILE A 11 -6.98 -2.26 -8.06
CA ILE A 11 -5.78 -2.60 -7.30
C ILE A 11 -5.10 -3.75 -8.03
N ILE A 12 -3.79 -3.64 -8.27
CA ILE A 12 -3.00 -4.79 -8.76
C ILE A 12 -2.53 -5.61 -7.56
N GLN A 13 -2.64 -6.93 -7.68
CA GLN A 13 -2.00 -7.91 -6.82
C GLN A 13 -1.22 -8.89 -7.70
N GLU A 14 0.07 -9.01 -7.45
CA GLU A 14 0.97 -9.86 -8.23
C GLU A 14 1.92 -10.62 -7.29
N LYS A 15 2.09 -11.92 -7.53
CA LYS A 15 3.06 -12.74 -6.80
C LYS A 15 4.47 -12.48 -7.33
N ILE A 16 5.39 -12.09 -6.45
CA ILE A 16 6.80 -11.83 -6.76
C ILE A 16 7.65 -12.94 -6.17
N SER A 17 8.21 -13.79 -7.02
CA SER A 17 9.12 -14.84 -6.56
C SER A 17 10.55 -14.32 -6.50
N LEU A 18 11.08 -14.11 -5.28
CA LEU A 18 12.47 -13.79 -5.03
C LEU A 18 13.22 -15.02 -4.50
N ASP A 19 14.52 -15.08 -4.78
CA ASP A 19 15.38 -16.12 -4.21
C ASP A 19 15.35 -16.08 -2.68
N LYS A 20 15.34 -17.24 -2.04
CA LYS A 20 15.27 -17.38 -0.58
C LYS A 20 16.42 -16.69 0.14
N ASN A 21 17.63 -16.70 -0.43
CA ASN A 21 18.79 -16.03 0.17
C ASN A 21 18.60 -14.52 0.14
N ILE A 22 18.08 -13.96 -0.96
CA ILE A 22 17.76 -12.53 -1.08
C ILE A 22 16.71 -12.13 -0.05
N LYS A 23 15.64 -12.90 0.10
CA LYS A 23 14.62 -12.66 1.13
C LYS A 23 15.23 -12.67 2.53
N ASN A 24 16.07 -13.65 2.83
CA ASN A 24 16.75 -13.75 4.14
C ASN A 24 17.69 -12.56 4.41
N GLU A 25 18.41 -12.06 3.40
CA GLU A 25 19.25 -10.87 3.54
C GLU A 25 18.42 -9.62 3.82
N MET A 26 17.28 -9.45 3.13
CA MET A 26 16.35 -8.34 3.39
C MET A 26 15.79 -8.41 4.82
N ILE A 27 15.36 -9.59 5.27
CA ILE A 27 14.84 -9.78 6.63
C ILE A 27 15.88 -9.38 7.67
N LYS A 28 17.12 -9.89 7.56
CA LYS A 28 18.24 -9.56 8.48
C LYS A 28 18.54 -8.06 8.48
N GLU A 29 18.47 -7.42 7.33
CA GLU A 29 18.68 -5.98 7.23
C GLU A 29 17.59 -5.20 7.97
N ILE A 30 16.32 -5.60 7.81
CA ILE A 30 15.18 -4.98 8.51
C ILE A 30 15.30 -5.19 10.02
N GLU A 31 15.63 -6.41 10.47
CA GLU A 31 15.88 -6.70 11.89
C GLU A 31 17.01 -5.83 12.47
N THR A 32 18.05 -5.59 11.68
CA THR A 32 19.12 -4.66 12.04
C THR A 32 18.63 -3.21 12.17
N MET A 33 17.76 -2.75 11.27
CA MET A 33 17.15 -1.42 11.36
C MET A 33 16.30 -1.30 12.63
N VAL A 34 15.46 -2.29 12.92
CA VAL A 34 14.63 -2.34 14.12
C VAL A 34 15.50 -2.26 15.39
N SER A 35 16.63 -2.99 15.42
CA SER A 35 17.54 -2.99 16.58
C SER A 35 18.24 -1.65 16.79
N LYS A 36 18.46 -0.88 15.73
CA LYS A 36 19.10 0.44 15.75
C LYS A 36 18.13 1.59 16.00
N SER A 37 16.83 1.34 15.99
CA SER A 37 15.83 2.39 16.21
C SER A 37 15.92 2.93 17.62
N GLU A 38 16.12 4.24 17.74
CA GLU A 38 16.25 4.93 19.03
C GLU A 38 14.88 5.17 19.68
N ASN A 39 13.90 5.54 18.85
CA ASN A 39 12.53 5.78 19.33
C ASN A 39 11.80 4.44 19.48
N LYS A 40 11.49 4.07 20.72
CA LYS A 40 10.76 2.84 21.08
C LYS A 40 9.32 3.11 21.52
N ASP A 41 8.80 4.32 21.34
CA ASP A 41 7.45 4.70 21.77
C ASP A 41 6.34 3.92 21.06
N TYR A 42 6.61 3.41 19.84
CA TYR A 42 5.68 2.53 19.13
C TYR A 42 5.30 1.29 19.94
N LYS A 43 6.22 0.74 20.76
CA LYS A 43 5.96 -0.46 21.58
C LYS A 43 4.84 -0.28 22.61
N ASN A 44 4.56 0.95 23.01
CA ASN A 44 3.56 1.26 24.03
C ASN A 44 2.15 1.50 23.46
N LYS A 45 2.00 1.55 22.12
CA LYS A 45 0.75 1.96 21.46
C LYS A 45 0.04 0.86 20.68
N ASN A 46 0.51 -0.37 20.72
CA ASN A 46 0.07 -1.44 19.80
C ASN A 46 0.19 -1.05 18.31
N GLU A 47 1.13 -0.17 17.99
CA GLU A 47 1.45 0.22 16.62
C GLU A 47 2.64 -0.60 16.11
N SER A 48 2.61 -0.97 14.83
CA SER A 48 3.71 -1.65 14.18
C SER A 48 4.93 -0.74 14.09
N TRP A 49 6.13 -1.32 14.13
CA TRP A 49 7.34 -0.57 13.77
C TRP A 49 7.32 -0.23 12.28
N THR A 50 7.58 1.03 11.95
CA THR A 50 7.67 1.51 10.56
C THR A 50 8.98 2.25 10.35
N GLY A 51 9.75 1.84 9.35
CA GLY A 51 11.10 2.36 9.10
C GLY A 51 11.12 3.84 8.76
N ASP A 52 10.08 4.35 8.11
CA ASP A 52 9.98 5.76 7.71
C ASP A 52 9.90 6.74 8.90
N THR A 53 9.30 6.30 10.02
CA THR A 53 9.27 7.10 11.26
C THR A 53 10.53 6.95 12.10
N GLN A 54 11.45 6.05 11.70
CA GLN A 54 12.68 5.72 12.42
C GLN A 54 13.95 6.07 11.60
N GLY A 55 13.83 6.85 10.50
CA GLY A 55 14.94 7.28 9.66
C GLY A 55 15.40 6.26 8.61
N PHE A 56 14.57 5.27 8.28
CA PHE A 56 14.85 4.21 7.31
C PHE A 56 13.86 4.24 6.12
N GLU A 57 13.64 5.41 5.53
CA GLU A 57 12.65 5.65 4.47
C GLU A 57 13.18 5.54 3.02
N TYR A 58 14.37 4.97 2.81
CA TYR A 58 14.99 4.86 1.48
C TYR A 58 15.52 3.46 1.17
N LEU A 59 14.72 2.41 1.39
CA LEU A 59 15.11 1.03 1.06
C LEU A 59 15.45 0.84 -0.42
N ASN A 60 14.85 1.61 -1.30
CA ASN A 60 15.14 1.61 -2.73
C ASN A 60 16.60 1.99 -3.06
N LYS A 61 17.31 2.65 -2.15
CA LYS A 61 18.75 2.97 -2.27
C LYS A 61 19.67 1.89 -1.67
N ASN A 62 19.13 0.93 -0.92
CA ASN A 62 19.88 -0.14 -0.31
C ASN A 62 20.03 -1.32 -1.30
N LYS A 63 21.28 -1.73 -1.58
CA LYS A 63 21.59 -2.77 -2.56
C LYS A 63 20.92 -4.12 -2.28
N LYS A 64 20.65 -4.47 -1.04
CA LYS A 64 19.99 -5.72 -0.65
C LYS A 64 18.55 -5.82 -1.16
N PHE A 65 17.91 -4.70 -1.43
CA PHE A 65 16.53 -4.63 -1.94
C PHE A 65 16.45 -4.44 -3.46
N LYS A 66 17.57 -4.35 -4.16
CA LYS A 66 17.63 -4.00 -5.58
C LYS A 66 16.73 -4.88 -6.45
N GLU A 67 16.74 -6.19 -6.22
CA GLU A 67 15.94 -7.14 -7.03
C GLU A 67 14.43 -6.91 -6.85
N LEU A 68 13.99 -6.73 -5.61
CA LEU A 68 12.60 -6.37 -5.32
C LEU A 68 12.17 -5.09 -6.08
N PHE A 69 13.00 -4.05 -6.06
CA PHE A 69 12.67 -2.79 -6.73
C PHE A 69 12.64 -2.89 -8.26
N ILE A 70 13.34 -3.85 -8.86
CA ILE A 70 13.20 -4.18 -10.29
C ILE A 70 11.79 -4.73 -10.56
N HIS A 71 11.27 -5.60 -9.72
CA HIS A 71 9.91 -6.12 -9.82
C HIS A 71 8.87 -5.02 -9.59
N ILE A 72 9.03 -4.21 -8.55
CA ILE A 72 8.15 -3.07 -8.26
C ILE A 72 8.03 -2.14 -9.48
N LYS A 73 9.15 -1.80 -10.13
CA LYS A 73 9.14 -0.98 -11.36
C LYS A 73 8.33 -1.65 -12.47
N LYS A 74 8.52 -2.95 -12.72
CA LYS A 74 7.79 -3.69 -13.74
C LYS A 74 6.28 -3.71 -13.46
N THR A 75 5.89 -3.93 -12.21
CA THR A 75 4.48 -3.95 -11.80
C THR A 75 3.86 -2.56 -11.88
N ALA A 76 4.59 -1.50 -11.56
CA ALA A 76 4.11 -0.13 -11.74
C ALA A 76 3.81 0.20 -13.21
N ILE A 77 4.66 -0.24 -14.15
CA ILE A 77 4.40 -0.09 -15.59
C ILE A 77 3.14 -0.87 -16.00
N LYS A 78 2.97 -2.11 -15.53
CA LYS A 78 1.74 -2.88 -15.76
C LYS A 78 0.49 -2.17 -15.21
N TYR A 79 0.64 -1.46 -14.08
CA TYR A 79 -0.46 -0.70 -13.50
C TYR A 79 -0.85 0.50 -14.36
N LEU A 80 0.12 1.24 -14.90
CA LEU A 80 -0.14 2.30 -15.87
C LEU A 80 -0.85 1.74 -17.12
N ASP A 81 -0.37 0.63 -17.68
CA ASP A 81 -1.01 0.01 -18.87
C ASP A 81 -2.44 -0.46 -18.55
N HIS A 82 -2.69 -1.07 -17.39
CA HIS A 82 -4.04 -1.43 -16.96
C HIS A 82 -4.98 -0.22 -16.95
N LEU A 83 -4.51 0.93 -16.46
CA LEU A 83 -5.25 2.19 -16.42
C LEU A 83 -5.22 2.96 -17.77
N LYS A 84 -4.53 2.41 -18.80
CA LYS A 84 -4.33 3.03 -20.10
C LYS A 84 -3.64 4.39 -20.03
N ILE A 85 -2.76 4.57 -19.05
CA ILE A 85 -1.86 5.72 -18.94
C ILE A 85 -0.62 5.41 -19.76
N ASN A 86 -0.24 6.33 -20.66
CA ASN A 86 0.88 6.13 -21.57
C ASN A 86 2.23 6.29 -20.82
N GLU A 87 2.90 5.18 -20.56
CA GLU A 87 4.21 5.13 -19.89
C GLU A 87 5.35 5.78 -20.69
N ASN A 88 5.13 6.01 -22.00
CA ASN A 88 6.15 6.69 -22.83
C ASN A 88 6.24 8.18 -22.56
N VAL A 89 5.23 8.81 -21.96
CA VAL A 89 5.19 10.22 -21.62
C VAL A 89 5.33 10.50 -20.11
N ILE A 90 5.43 9.44 -19.31
CA ILE A 90 5.51 9.52 -17.85
C ILE A 90 6.80 8.84 -17.37
N ASP A 91 7.53 9.51 -16.47
CA ASP A 91 8.55 8.91 -15.64
C ASP A 91 8.00 8.58 -14.25
N LEU A 92 8.47 7.47 -13.69
CA LEU A 92 8.10 7.01 -12.37
C LEU A 92 9.27 7.19 -11.40
N TYR A 93 9.02 7.87 -10.29
CA TYR A 93 10.02 8.10 -9.24
C TYR A 93 9.52 7.53 -7.91
N ILE A 94 10.35 6.72 -7.26
CA ILE A 94 10.11 6.31 -5.88
C ILE A 94 10.55 7.44 -4.97
N THR A 95 9.62 8.02 -4.24
CA THR A 95 9.90 9.12 -3.31
C THR A 95 10.34 8.62 -1.95
N ARG A 96 9.70 7.55 -1.46
CA ARG A 96 10.00 6.90 -0.18
C ARG A 96 9.77 5.40 -0.28
N SER A 97 10.47 4.63 0.53
CA SER A 97 10.24 3.19 0.69
C SER A 97 10.79 2.70 2.03
N TRP A 98 9.97 1.98 2.77
CA TRP A 98 10.28 1.54 4.14
C TRP A 98 9.77 0.14 4.42
N ALA A 99 10.30 -0.49 5.47
CA ALA A 99 9.75 -1.72 5.99
C ALA A 99 8.81 -1.45 7.17
N THR A 100 7.84 -2.34 7.32
CA THR A 100 6.96 -2.42 8.48
C THR A 100 7.09 -3.79 9.11
N LEU A 101 7.37 -3.84 10.41
CA LEU A 101 7.38 -5.07 11.20
C LEU A 101 6.24 -5.03 12.20
N SER A 102 5.37 -6.03 12.16
CA SER A 102 4.20 -6.15 13.03
C SER A 102 4.23 -7.45 13.81
N ASN A 103 4.14 -7.36 15.12
CA ASN A 103 3.98 -8.48 16.04
C ASN A 103 2.53 -8.60 16.53
N GLY A 104 2.26 -9.52 17.44
CA GLY A 104 0.92 -9.73 17.96
C GLY A 104 0.30 -8.46 18.55
N LYS A 105 -0.95 -8.17 18.20
CA LYS A 105 -1.76 -6.99 18.54
C LYS A 105 -1.35 -5.66 17.88
N GLU A 106 -0.21 -5.60 17.20
CA GLU A 106 0.22 -4.40 16.48
C GLU A 106 -0.53 -4.22 15.18
N ASN A 107 -0.78 -2.97 14.79
CA ASN A 107 -1.49 -2.58 13.58
C ASN A 107 -0.92 -1.29 12.99
N ILE A 108 -1.42 -0.92 11.81
CA ILE A 108 -1.27 0.41 11.21
C ILE A 108 -2.65 1.06 11.19
N LEU A 109 -2.73 2.26 11.72
CA LEU A 109 -3.98 3.03 11.77
C LEU A 109 -4.46 3.44 10.37
N PRO A 110 -5.77 3.75 10.21
CA PRO A 110 -6.31 4.23 8.94
C PRO A 110 -5.59 5.49 8.44
N HIS A 111 -5.12 5.46 7.18
CA HIS A 111 -4.41 6.58 6.54
C HIS A 111 -4.45 6.45 5.01
N ASN A 112 -3.99 7.48 4.33
CA ASN A 112 -3.66 7.51 2.90
C ASN A 112 -2.35 8.28 2.69
N HIS A 113 -1.84 8.30 1.45
CA HIS A 113 -0.56 8.94 1.12
C HIS A 113 -0.80 10.09 0.12
N LEU A 114 -1.15 11.27 0.61
CA LEU A 114 -1.49 12.43 -0.23
C LEU A 114 -0.30 13.02 -1.00
N GLN A 115 0.94 12.68 -0.61
CA GLN A 115 2.18 13.16 -1.22
C GLN A 115 2.64 12.32 -2.43
N SER A 116 1.87 11.32 -2.83
CA SER A 116 2.24 10.40 -3.92
C SER A 116 1.04 10.03 -4.79
N HIS A 117 1.29 9.34 -5.90
CA HIS A 117 0.26 8.95 -6.86
C HIS A 117 -0.06 7.46 -6.79
N ILE A 118 0.96 6.60 -6.63
CA ILE A 118 0.82 5.15 -6.49
C ILE A 118 1.53 4.73 -5.21
N SER A 119 0.83 3.99 -4.35
CA SER A 119 1.43 3.30 -3.20
C SER A 119 1.52 1.81 -3.47
N PHE A 120 2.52 1.17 -2.89
CA PHE A 120 2.68 -0.28 -2.96
C PHE A 120 3.00 -0.87 -1.59
N ALA A 121 2.68 -2.17 -1.44
CA ALA A 121 3.15 -2.98 -0.33
C ALA A 121 3.50 -4.39 -0.82
N TYR A 122 4.72 -4.84 -0.53
CA TYR A 122 5.20 -6.19 -0.77
C TYR A 122 5.30 -6.95 0.56
N TYR A 123 4.78 -8.15 0.62
CA TYR A 123 4.74 -8.97 1.84
C TYR A 123 5.91 -9.94 1.87
N LEU A 124 7.03 -9.48 2.43
CA LEU A 124 8.29 -10.24 2.50
C LEU A 124 8.21 -11.47 3.40
N LYS A 125 7.47 -11.35 4.52
CA LYS A 125 7.25 -12.43 5.48
C LYS A 125 5.82 -12.34 6.01
N LYS A 126 5.01 -13.36 5.75
CA LYS A 126 3.62 -13.41 6.17
C LYS A 126 3.13 -14.85 6.27
N SER A 127 2.45 -15.19 7.36
CA SER A 127 1.67 -16.42 7.47
C SER A 127 0.21 -16.19 7.10
N SER A 128 -0.56 -17.25 6.90
CA SER A 128 -2.01 -17.18 6.63
C SER A 128 -2.79 -16.53 7.78
N GLU A 129 -2.30 -16.64 9.01
CA GLU A 129 -2.94 -16.09 10.21
C GLU A 129 -2.59 -14.62 10.48
N ASP A 130 -1.59 -14.07 9.79
CA ASP A 130 -1.21 -12.67 9.93
C ASP A 130 -2.23 -11.74 9.29
N ALA A 131 -2.38 -10.57 9.88
CA ALA A 131 -3.31 -9.54 9.43
C ALA A 131 -3.06 -9.08 7.99
N ASN A 132 -4.13 -8.83 7.26
CA ASN A 132 -4.12 -8.29 5.91
C ASN A 132 -4.21 -6.76 5.92
N ILE A 133 -4.07 -6.18 4.72
CA ILE A 133 -4.47 -4.80 4.45
C ILE A 133 -5.98 -4.74 4.26
N VAL A 134 -6.57 -3.67 4.79
CA VAL A 134 -8.00 -3.39 4.69
C VAL A 134 -8.17 -2.04 4.01
N PHE A 135 -8.83 -2.02 2.87
CA PHE A 135 -9.23 -0.81 2.17
C PHE A 135 -10.57 -0.31 2.71
N ILE A 136 -10.68 1.00 2.89
CA ILE A 136 -11.83 1.65 3.51
C ILE A 136 -12.57 2.45 2.44
N GLU A 137 -13.88 2.23 2.35
CA GLU A 137 -14.75 2.98 1.43
C GLU A 137 -15.14 4.33 2.06
N GLU A 138 -14.87 5.42 1.37
CA GLU A 138 -15.15 6.78 1.84
C GLU A 138 -16.38 7.40 1.15
N HIS A 139 -16.67 6.99 -0.09
CA HIS A 139 -17.66 7.66 -0.95
C HIS A 139 -19.03 6.98 -0.99
N PHE A 140 -19.09 5.66 -0.76
CA PHE A 140 -20.34 4.87 -0.76
C PHE A 140 -21.25 5.13 -1.97
N GLN A 141 -20.67 5.08 -3.17
CA GLN A 141 -21.36 5.43 -4.42
C GLN A 141 -22.70 4.71 -4.65
N ASN A 142 -22.85 3.50 -4.10
CA ASN A 142 -24.08 2.71 -4.21
C ASN A 142 -25.07 2.92 -3.05
N GLU A 143 -24.81 3.86 -2.14
CA GLU A 143 -25.66 4.13 -0.99
C GLU A 143 -26.94 4.88 -1.40
N ILE A 144 -28.01 4.15 -1.67
CA ILE A 144 -29.31 4.72 -2.05
C ILE A 144 -30.15 5.18 -0.86
N ILE A 145 -29.84 4.69 0.35
CA ILE A 145 -30.45 5.10 1.62
C ILE A 145 -29.35 5.70 2.48
N PRO A 146 -29.38 6.98 2.81
CA PRO A 146 -28.31 7.65 3.54
C PRO A 146 -27.91 6.95 4.84
N GLY A 147 -26.65 6.61 5.01
CA GLY A 147 -26.08 5.97 6.19
C GLY A 147 -26.28 4.46 6.29
N VAL A 148 -26.98 3.82 5.33
CA VAL A 148 -27.31 2.39 5.40
C VAL A 148 -26.07 1.47 5.46
N PHE A 149 -24.98 1.82 4.76
CA PHE A 149 -23.76 1.00 4.73
C PHE A 149 -22.83 1.28 5.90
N ARG A 150 -22.96 2.42 6.57
CA ARG A 150 -22.05 2.87 7.64
C ARG A 150 -22.57 2.54 9.03
N SER A 151 -23.88 2.60 9.23
CA SER A 151 -24.50 2.53 10.56
C SER A 151 -24.40 1.13 11.18
N PRO A 152 -23.73 0.98 12.34
CA PRO A 152 -23.75 -0.30 13.08
C PRO A 152 -25.17 -0.75 13.47
N THR A 153 -26.07 0.19 13.77
CA THR A 153 -27.46 -0.09 14.10
C THR A 153 -28.19 -0.72 12.91
N VAL A 154 -28.01 -0.18 11.71
CA VAL A 154 -28.60 -0.74 10.48
C VAL A 154 -28.08 -2.16 10.22
N ARG A 155 -26.80 -2.39 10.43
CA ARG A 155 -26.18 -3.72 10.33
C ARG A 155 -26.83 -4.70 11.31
N ASN A 156 -26.96 -4.31 12.58
CA ASN A 156 -27.51 -5.16 13.63
C ASN A 156 -29.00 -5.46 13.43
N LYS A 157 -29.73 -4.63 12.70
CA LYS A 157 -31.15 -4.82 12.36
C LYS A 157 -31.38 -5.67 11.11
N GLY A 158 -30.29 -6.16 10.47
CA GLY A 158 -30.40 -7.01 9.28
C GLY A 158 -30.91 -6.32 8.03
N VAL A 159 -30.78 -4.99 7.94
CA VAL A 159 -31.15 -4.21 6.73
C VAL A 159 -30.25 -4.60 5.55
N ILE A 160 -28.97 -4.91 5.80
CA ILE A 160 -28.06 -5.47 4.83
C ILE A 160 -28.02 -6.99 5.01
N LYS A 161 -28.40 -7.73 3.98
CA LYS A 161 -28.42 -9.20 4.01
C LYS A 161 -27.01 -9.78 3.98
N GLU A 162 -26.12 -9.18 3.16
CA GLU A 162 -24.76 -9.63 2.95
C GLU A 162 -23.90 -8.46 2.50
N PHE A 163 -22.66 -8.38 3.02
CA PHE A 163 -21.66 -7.41 2.57
C PHE A 163 -20.85 -7.97 1.39
N ASN A 164 -20.64 -7.11 0.39
CA ASN A 164 -19.85 -7.41 -0.80
C ASN A 164 -19.16 -6.14 -1.29
N ILE A 165 -18.48 -6.22 -2.44
CA ILE A 165 -17.72 -5.08 -3.03
C ILE A 165 -18.57 -3.85 -3.38
N PHE A 166 -19.90 -3.94 -3.36
CA PHE A 166 -20.79 -2.83 -3.73
C PHE A 166 -21.34 -2.08 -2.52
N ASN A 167 -21.26 -2.66 -1.33
CA ASN A 167 -21.92 -2.11 -0.13
C ASN A 167 -21.06 -2.23 1.15
N ALA A 168 -19.90 -2.87 1.10
CA ALA A 168 -19.05 -3.02 2.28
C ALA A 168 -18.38 -1.70 2.63
N PRO A 169 -18.34 -1.30 3.91
CA PRO A 169 -17.61 -0.12 4.37
C PRO A 169 -16.09 -0.31 4.34
N SER A 170 -15.64 -1.54 4.24
CA SER A 170 -14.23 -1.88 4.06
C SER A 170 -14.07 -3.28 3.47
N ILE A 171 -12.99 -3.49 2.76
CA ILE A 171 -12.64 -4.78 2.16
C ILE A 171 -11.30 -5.23 2.72
N ASP A 172 -11.29 -6.41 3.32
CA ASP A 172 -10.09 -7.13 3.73
C ASP A 172 -9.56 -7.88 2.49
N LEU A 173 -8.42 -7.44 1.96
CA LEU A 173 -7.81 -8.06 0.80
C LEU A 173 -7.01 -9.28 1.23
N ASN A 174 -7.37 -10.45 0.71
CA ASN A 174 -6.62 -11.67 0.99
C ASN A 174 -5.21 -11.57 0.39
N ILE A 175 -4.20 -11.53 1.25
CA ILE A 175 -2.79 -11.36 0.92
C ILE A 175 -1.99 -12.55 1.46
N GLU A 176 -1.10 -13.05 0.64
CA GLU A 176 -0.13 -14.07 1.00
C GLU A 176 1.30 -13.51 1.06
N GLU A 177 2.22 -14.31 1.60
CA GLU A 177 3.66 -14.02 1.45
C GLU A 177 4.03 -13.94 -0.04
N ASP A 178 4.93 -13.04 -0.38
CA ASP A 178 5.38 -12.72 -1.75
C ASP A 178 4.34 -11.97 -2.62
N ASP A 179 3.20 -11.59 -2.11
CA ASP A 179 2.31 -10.68 -2.82
C ASP A 179 2.85 -9.24 -2.81
N LEU A 180 2.85 -8.64 -3.99
CA LEU A 180 3.00 -7.21 -4.21
C LEU A 180 1.64 -6.64 -4.60
N ILE A 181 1.17 -5.64 -3.87
CA ILE A 181 -0.03 -4.88 -4.22
C ILE A 181 0.34 -3.46 -4.61
N MET A 182 -0.40 -2.89 -5.57
CA MET A 182 -0.32 -1.47 -5.94
C MET A 182 -1.72 -0.87 -6.07
N PHE A 183 -1.85 0.37 -5.60
CA PHE A 183 -3.13 1.07 -5.56
C PHE A 183 -2.91 2.60 -5.62
N PRO A 184 -3.94 3.40 -5.97
CA PRO A 184 -3.83 4.85 -5.93
C PRO A 184 -3.56 5.32 -4.51
N SER A 185 -2.54 6.14 -4.32
CA SER A 185 -2.05 6.56 -2.98
C SER A 185 -3.11 7.26 -2.13
N LYS A 186 -4.11 7.89 -2.76
CA LYS A 186 -5.25 8.52 -2.09
C LYS A 186 -6.22 7.53 -1.43
N THR A 187 -6.12 6.23 -1.73
CA THR A 187 -7.03 5.20 -1.21
C THR A 187 -6.79 4.98 0.27
N PHE A 188 -7.84 5.18 1.08
CA PHE A 188 -7.77 5.04 2.53
C PHE A 188 -7.62 3.57 2.92
N HIS A 189 -6.63 3.27 3.75
CA HIS A 189 -6.35 1.89 4.13
C HIS A 189 -5.73 1.80 5.54
N ARG A 190 -5.74 0.59 6.08
CA ARG A 190 -5.14 0.23 7.38
C ARG A 190 -4.69 -1.22 7.37
N THR A 191 -4.00 -1.66 8.42
CA THR A 191 -3.91 -3.09 8.73
C THR A 191 -4.74 -3.43 9.97
N GLN A 192 -5.27 -4.63 10.03
CA GLN A 192 -5.86 -5.14 11.28
C GLN A 192 -4.75 -5.43 12.29
N ALA A 193 -5.13 -5.55 13.56
CA ALA A 193 -4.21 -6.03 14.59
C ALA A 193 -3.71 -7.44 14.24
N ASN A 194 -2.39 -7.63 14.27
CA ASN A 194 -1.78 -8.91 13.97
C ASN A 194 -2.15 -9.92 15.06
N LYS A 195 -2.47 -11.16 14.67
CA LYS A 195 -2.84 -12.21 15.62
C LYS A 195 -1.62 -12.98 16.10
N MET A 196 -0.63 -13.13 15.25
CA MET A 196 0.56 -13.94 15.49
C MET A 196 1.73 -13.07 15.96
N ASN A 197 2.59 -13.64 16.78
CA ASN A 197 3.81 -12.99 17.27
C ASN A 197 5.05 -13.50 16.52
N ASN A 198 4.94 -13.68 15.21
CA ASN A 198 5.97 -14.26 14.34
C ASN A 198 6.73 -13.21 13.50
N GLY A 199 6.42 -11.92 13.68
CA GLY A 199 7.06 -10.83 12.96
C GLY A 199 6.66 -10.79 11.47
N ARG A 200 5.40 -10.41 11.16
CA ARG A 200 5.01 -10.09 9.78
C ARG A 200 5.83 -8.90 9.28
N ILE A 201 6.41 -9.04 8.08
CA ILE A 201 7.21 -7.98 7.46
C ILE A 201 6.62 -7.63 6.10
N SER A 202 6.33 -6.35 5.90
CA SER A 202 6.01 -5.79 4.58
C SER A 202 7.00 -4.68 4.22
N ILE A 203 7.17 -4.45 2.91
CA ILE A 203 7.95 -3.34 2.36
C ILE A 203 6.99 -2.47 1.57
N SER A 204 6.83 -1.24 2.01
CA SER A 204 5.94 -0.25 1.43
C SER A 204 6.73 0.87 0.75
N GLY A 205 6.05 1.63 -0.08
CA GLY A 205 6.63 2.83 -0.67
C GLY A 205 5.66 3.58 -1.55
N ASP A 206 6.14 4.75 -1.94
CA ASP A 206 5.40 5.79 -2.64
C ASP A 206 6.06 6.12 -3.97
N ILE A 207 5.25 6.20 -5.02
CA ILE A 207 5.67 6.50 -6.38
C ILE A 207 4.94 7.75 -6.87
N VAL A 208 5.67 8.68 -7.46
CA VAL A 208 5.10 9.81 -8.19
C VAL A 208 5.28 9.61 -9.69
N CYS A 209 4.29 10.06 -10.44
CA CYS A 209 4.29 10.11 -11.89
C CYS A 209 4.64 11.55 -12.30
N VAL A 210 5.65 11.70 -13.13
CA VAL A 210 6.17 12.99 -13.59
C VAL A 210 6.16 13.00 -15.12
N LEU A 211 5.76 14.09 -15.74
CA LEU A 211 5.86 14.22 -17.19
C LEU A 211 7.32 14.19 -17.65
N LYS A 212 7.59 13.52 -18.77
CA LYS A 212 8.88 13.65 -19.48
C LYS A 212 9.01 14.98 -20.20
N ASP A 213 7.89 15.57 -20.61
CA ASP A 213 7.80 16.90 -21.21
C ASP A 213 6.46 17.51 -20.79
N SER A 214 6.48 18.73 -20.24
CA SER A 214 5.26 19.43 -19.76
C SER A 214 4.32 19.77 -20.89
N ASN A 215 4.83 20.22 -22.02
CA ASN A 215 4.14 20.48 -23.29
C ASN A 215 2.68 20.97 -23.16
N LEU A 216 2.45 22.00 -22.35
CA LEU A 216 1.16 22.61 -22.06
C LEU A 216 0.17 21.73 -21.27
N ILE A 217 0.62 20.66 -20.64
CA ILE A 217 -0.19 19.82 -19.75
C ILE A 217 -0.17 20.43 -18.35
N GLU A 218 -1.34 20.80 -17.87
CA GLU A 218 -1.56 21.24 -16.48
C GLU A 218 -1.86 20.04 -15.56
N HIS A 219 -1.77 20.24 -14.25
CA HIS A 219 -2.14 19.29 -13.19
C HIS A 219 -1.29 18.03 -13.06
N VAL A 220 -0.31 17.81 -13.92
CA VAL A 220 0.69 16.73 -13.79
C VAL A 220 2.04 17.36 -13.48
N MET A 221 2.80 16.73 -12.59
CA MET A 221 4.12 17.24 -12.18
C MET A 221 5.03 17.38 -13.41
N PRO A 222 5.67 18.55 -13.60
CA PRO A 222 6.60 18.77 -14.72
C PRO A 222 7.89 17.97 -14.54
N PRO A 223 8.72 17.81 -15.59
CA PRO A 223 10.01 17.12 -15.51
C PRO A 223 10.89 17.66 -14.39
N LEU A 224 11.55 16.75 -13.65
CA LEU A 224 12.32 17.11 -12.44
C LEU A 224 13.55 17.98 -12.76
N GLU A 225 14.11 17.87 -13.97
CA GLU A 225 15.22 18.73 -14.40
C GLU A 225 14.85 20.21 -14.47
N ASN A 226 13.57 20.54 -14.50
CA ASN A 226 13.08 21.91 -14.48
C ASN A 226 12.78 22.43 -13.06
N TRP A 227 13.03 21.63 -12.04
CA TRP A 227 12.78 22.04 -10.65
C TRP A 227 14.00 22.79 -10.10
N GLU A 228 13.75 23.91 -9.46
CA GLU A 228 14.77 24.72 -8.80
C GLU A 228 14.59 24.69 -7.30
N LYS A 229 15.68 24.45 -6.58
CA LYS A 229 15.70 24.57 -5.13
C LYS A 229 15.83 26.04 -4.76
N LEU A 230 14.86 26.58 -4.03
CA LEU A 230 14.86 27.93 -3.47
C LEU A 230 15.72 28.04 -2.22
#